data_ec103764520a7061f67595d6e6bbf4fa
#
_entry.id   ec103764520a7061f67595d6e6bbf4fa
#
_cell.length_a   1.000
_cell.length_b   1.000
_cell.length_c   1.000
_cell.angle_alpha   90.00
_cell.angle_beta   90.00
_cell.angle_gamma   90.00
#
_symmetry.space_group_name_H-M   'P 1'
#
loop_
_entity.id
_entity.type
_entity.pdbx_description
1 polymer ?
#
loop_
_entity_poly.entity_id
_entity_poly.type
_entity_poly.pdbx_seq_one_letter_code
_entity_poly.pdbx_strand_id
1 'polypeptide(L)'
;KLYGVPFGTAMAGGILYNRKIYQDLGLSVPKTWADFMANNAKVKASGKVAVAQTYRDTWTSQLFVLADYYNLHAAVPNFAADYTANKAKYAETPAAMKGFERLKDVHDAGLMNEDFGAASYDDGLRMVSTGEAAHYPMLSFAVSALKQNYPENLADVGFFAQPSDDAATNGLTVWMPPGLYIPATSQHAEEAKKFVDFAGSAPGASTESSAD
;
A
#
# COMPACT_ATOMS: atom_id res chain seq x y z
N LYS A 1 -16.34 -9.75 -23.11
CA LYS A 1 -16.25 -11.09 -22.51
C LYS A 1 -15.96 -10.90 -21.02
N LEU A 2 -16.76 -11.47 -20.15
CA LEU A 2 -16.57 -11.41 -18.70
C LEU A 2 -15.54 -12.48 -18.32
N TYR A 3 -14.50 -12.07 -17.57
CA TYR A 3 -13.41 -12.98 -17.17
C TYR A 3 -13.33 -13.19 -15.66
N GLY A 4 -14.03 -12.40 -14.86
CA GLY A 4 -14.07 -12.51 -13.40
C GLY A 4 -15.22 -11.71 -12.81
N VAL A 5 -15.52 -11.99 -11.54
CA VAL A 5 -16.53 -11.27 -10.75
C VAL A 5 -15.80 -10.52 -9.65
N PRO A 6 -15.98 -9.19 -9.50
CA PRO A 6 -15.33 -8.43 -8.43
C PRO A 6 -15.85 -8.92 -7.07
N PHE A 7 -14.91 -9.01 -6.11
CA PHE A 7 -15.15 -9.48 -4.76
C PHE A 7 -14.35 -8.59 -3.80
N GLY A 8 -15.05 -7.87 -2.94
CA GLY A 8 -14.46 -6.86 -2.06
C GLY A 8 -14.36 -5.45 -2.67
N THR A 9 -13.68 -4.55 -1.98
CA THR A 9 -13.54 -3.14 -2.34
C THR A 9 -12.25 -2.86 -3.12
N ALA A 10 -12.23 -1.77 -3.89
CA ALA A 10 -11.00 -1.25 -4.48
C ALA A 10 -10.01 -0.85 -3.37
N MET A 11 -8.72 -1.03 -3.62
CA MET A 11 -7.64 -0.72 -2.68
C MET A 11 -6.76 0.38 -3.22
N ALA A 12 -6.36 1.31 -2.35
CA ALA A 12 -5.40 2.35 -2.67
C ALA A 12 -4.04 2.04 -2.05
N GLY A 13 -2.95 2.29 -2.78
CA GLY A 13 -1.59 2.23 -2.27
C GLY A 13 -1.13 3.60 -1.81
N GLY A 14 -0.51 3.65 -0.64
CA GLY A 14 -0.01 4.88 -0.06
C GLY A 14 0.78 4.62 1.22
N ILE A 15 0.70 5.55 2.15
CA ILE A 15 1.46 5.48 3.40
C ILE A 15 0.52 5.74 4.57
N LEU A 16 0.36 4.74 5.45
CA LEU A 16 -0.21 4.96 6.77
C LEU A 16 0.76 5.80 7.61
N TYR A 17 0.23 6.70 8.42
CA TYR A 17 1.07 7.50 9.32
C TYR A 17 0.42 7.74 10.68
N ASN A 18 1.24 7.88 11.72
CA ASN A 18 0.77 8.20 13.05
C ASN A 18 0.62 9.72 13.22
N ARG A 19 -0.61 10.18 13.46
CA ARG A 19 -0.97 11.61 13.60
C ARG A 19 -0.40 12.24 14.85
N LYS A 20 -0.25 11.48 15.95
CA LYS A 20 0.33 12.00 17.20
C LYS A 20 1.81 12.33 17.00
N ILE A 21 2.57 11.46 16.36
CA ILE A 21 3.98 11.74 16.02
C ILE A 21 4.08 13.00 15.16
N TYR A 22 3.18 13.15 14.17
CA TYR A 22 3.15 14.33 13.32
C TYR A 22 2.87 15.60 14.13
N GLN A 23 1.91 15.54 15.05
CA GLN A 23 1.57 16.66 15.94
C GLN A 23 2.74 17.01 16.87
N ASP A 24 3.32 16.02 17.55
CA ASP A 24 4.39 16.19 18.54
C ASP A 24 5.66 16.78 17.91
N LEU A 25 5.96 16.42 16.65
CA LEU A 25 7.14 16.88 15.93
C LEU A 25 6.88 18.08 15.00
N GLY A 26 5.65 18.61 14.98
CA GLY A 26 5.27 19.72 14.11
C GLY A 26 5.40 19.38 12.62
N LEU A 27 5.06 18.14 12.23
CA LEU A 27 5.14 17.68 10.85
C LEU A 27 3.84 17.96 10.09
N SER A 28 3.96 18.15 8.79
CA SER A 28 2.83 18.23 7.86
C SER A 28 2.86 17.05 6.91
N VAL A 29 1.70 16.63 6.38
CA VAL A 29 1.63 15.61 5.34
C VAL A 29 2.51 16.05 4.16
N PRO A 30 3.51 15.21 3.78
CA PRO A 30 4.47 15.59 2.75
C PRO A 30 3.81 15.67 1.38
N LYS A 31 4.19 16.67 0.60
CA LYS A 31 3.71 16.84 -0.77
C LYS A 31 4.75 16.42 -1.81
N THR A 32 6.01 16.28 -1.40
CA THR A 32 7.10 15.81 -2.25
C THR A 32 7.87 14.71 -1.56
N TRP A 33 8.61 13.91 -2.33
CA TRP A 33 9.52 12.90 -1.77
C TRP A 33 10.57 13.53 -0.85
N ALA A 34 11.07 14.70 -1.21
CA ALA A 34 12.01 15.46 -0.39
C ALA A 34 11.41 15.83 0.98
N ASP A 35 10.13 16.27 1.02
CA ASP A 35 9.42 16.55 2.27
C ASP A 35 9.27 15.28 3.12
N PHE A 36 8.94 14.15 2.48
CA PHE A 36 8.83 12.85 3.16
C PHE A 36 10.15 12.44 3.80
N MET A 37 11.25 12.55 3.08
CA MET A 37 12.58 12.23 3.61
C MET A 37 12.99 13.20 4.73
N ALA A 38 12.66 14.49 4.63
CA ALA A 38 12.89 15.47 5.69
C ALA A 38 12.07 15.16 6.96
N ASN A 39 10.81 14.77 6.82
CA ASN A 39 9.98 14.31 7.95
C ASN A 39 10.59 13.07 8.60
N ASN A 40 11.00 12.07 7.81
CA ASN A 40 11.63 10.86 8.31
C ASN A 40 12.92 11.12 9.09
N ALA A 41 13.74 12.08 8.65
CA ALA A 41 14.95 12.48 9.38
C ALA A 41 14.61 13.05 10.77
N LYS A 42 13.55 13.86 10.89
CA LYS A 42 13.08 14.39 12.18
C LYS A 42 12.53 13.28 13.07
N VAL A 43 11.77 12.34 12.52
CA VAL A 43 11.25 11.18 13.27
C VAL A 43 12.41 10.33 13.81
N LYS A 44 13.37 10.00 12.97
CA LYS A 44 14.57 9.25 13.39
C LYS A 44 15.34 9.97 14.49
N ALA A 45 15.51 11.29 14.38
CA ALA A 45 16.19 12.11 15.40
C ALA A 45 15.43 12.13 16.73
N SER A 46 14.13 11.88 16.76
CA SER A 46 13.32 11.75 17.99
C SER A 46 13.43 10.36 18.65
N GLY A 47 14.20 9.43 18.06
CA GLY A 47 14.37 8.07 18.57
C GLY A 47 13.27 7.08 18.18
N LYS A 48 12.37 7.47 17.26
CA LYS A 48 11.29 6.59 16.76
C LYS A 48 11.67 5.97 15.43
N VAL A 49 11.02 4.83 15.09
CA VAL A 49 11.10 4.23 13.77
C VAL A 49 10.45 5.19 12.76
N ALA A 50 11.23 5.57 11.74
CA ALA A 50 10.70 6.50 10.74
C ALA A 50 9.74 5.80 9.78
N VAL A 51 10.13 4.62 9.26
CA VAL A 51 9.33 3.84 8.30
C VAL A 51 9.34 2.38 8.73
N ALA A 52 8.20 1.85 9.14
CA ALA A 52 8.05 0.42 9.38
C ALA A 52 8.13 -0.34 8.05
N GLN A 53 8.89 -1.45 8.08
CA GLN A 53 8.96 -2.44 7.01
C GLN A 53 8.86 -3.84 7.62
N THR A 54 8.25 -4.79 6.90
CA THR A 54 7.77 -6.04 7.50
C THR A 54 7.95 -7.23 6.55
N TYR A 55 9.19 -7.51 6.18
CA TYR A 55 9.53 -8.42 5.08
C TYR A 55 9.47 -9.91 5.43
N ARG A 56 9.12 -10.27 6.67
CA ARG A 56 8.65 -11.62 6.96
C ARG A 56 7.47 -11.98 6.07
N ASP A 57 6.55 -11.04 5.88
CA ASP A 57 5.49 -11.12 4.89
C ASP A 57 5.96 -10.47 3.59
N THR A 58 6.61 -11.25 2.73
CA THR A 58 7.38 -10.78 1.57
C THR A 58 6.61 -9.83 0.64
N TRP A 59 5.27 -9.95 0.57
CA TRP A 59 4.43 -9.07 -0.25
C TRP A 59 4.49 -7.60 0.19
N THR A 60 4.81 -7.31 1.47
CA THR A 60 4.90 -5.93 1.96
C THR A 60 6.10 -5.17 1.38
N SER A 61 7.13 -5.89 0.88
CA SER A 61 8.33 -5.27 0.32
C SER A 61 8.08 -4.52 -1.00
N GLN A 62 6.96 -4.77 -1.67
CA GLN A 62 6.63 -4.17 -2.96
C GLN A 62 5.88 -2.83 -2.87
N LEU A 63 5.50 -2.39 -1.65
CA LEU A 63 4.53 -1.31 -1.48
C LEU A 63 5.02 0.04 -2.03
N PHE A 64 6.30 0.38 -1.87
CA PHE A 64 6.85 1.59 -2.47
C PHE A 64 6.74 1.60 -4.00
N VAL A 65 6.99 0.45 -4.64
CA VAL A 65 6.91 0.33 -6.10
C VAL A 65 5.46 0.39 -6.57
N LEU A 66 4.56 -0.32 -5.88
CA LEU A 66 3.14 -0.36 -6.24
C LEU A 66 2.46 0.99 -6.04
N ALA A 67 2.71 1.66 -4.92
CA ALA A 67 2.12 2.98 -4.64
C ALA A 67 2.63 4.05 -5.62
N ASP A 68 3.84 3.90 -6.15
CA ASP A 68 4.45 4.84 -7.09
C ASP A 68 3.86 4.79 -8.50
N TYR A 69 3.01 3.82 -8.80
CA TYR A 69 2.46 3.65 -10.15
C TYR A 69 1.67 4.87 -10.65
N TYR A 70 0.98 5.60 -9.75
CA TYR A 70 0.34 6.86 -10.13
C TYR A 70 1.36 7.86 -10.68
N ASN A 71 2.50 8.02 -10.00
CA ASN A 71 3.56 8.92 -10.40
C ASN A 71 4.20 8.50 -11.73
N LEU A 72 4.42 7.17 -11.89
CA LEU A 72 4.87 6.59 -13.16
C LEU A 72 3.89 6.90 -14.29
N HIS A 73 2.58 6.66 -14.06
CA HIS A 73 1.56 6.90 -15.08
C HIS A 73 1.45 8.38 -15.46
N ALA A 74 1.58 9.28 -14.48
CA ALA A 74 1.59 10.72 -14.73
C ALA A 74 2.77 11.16 -15.61
N ALA A 75 3.95 10.55 -15.41
CA ALA A 75 5.16 10.83 -16.18
C ALA A 75 5.18 10.12 -17.55
N VAL A 76 4.65 8.91 -17.64
CA VAL A 76 4.65 8.06 -18.85
C VAL A 76 3.26 7.42 -19.02
N PRO A 77 2.27 8.17 -19.57
CA PRO A 77 0.87 7.71 -19.62
C PRO A 77 0.64 6.39 -20.35
N ASN A 78 1.46 6.05 -21.34
CA ASN A 78 1.34 4.82 -22.12
C ASN A 78 2.13 3.64 -21.55
N PHE A 79 2.80 3.79 -20.38
CA PHE A 79 3.70 2.76 -19.86
C PHE A 79 3.05 1.38 -19.75
N ALA A 80 1.81 1.28 -19.24
CA ALA A 80 1.13 -0.01 -19.09
C ALA A 80 0.90 -0.72 -20.43
N ALA A 81 0.46 0.02 -21.46
CA ALA A 81 0.23 -0.53 -22.80
C ALA A 81 1.54 -0.96 -23.45
N ASP A 82 2.58 -0.14 -23.35
CA ASP A 82 3.90 -0.42 -23.92
C ASP A 82 4.59 -1.57 -23.16
N TYR A 83 4.45 -1.66 -21.85
CA TYR A 83 4.94 -2.78 -21.05
C TYR A 83 4.25 -4.09 -21.45
N THR A 84 2.91 -4.08 -21.57
CA THR A 84 2.13 -5.25 -22.03
C THR A 84 2.53 -5.67 -23.45
N ALA A 85 2.82 -4.73 -24.32
CA ALA A 85 3.29 -4.98 -25.68
C ALA A 85 4.80 -5.33 -25.77
N ASN A 86 5.50 -5.45 -24.64
CA ASN A 86 6.95 -5.68 -24.54
C ASN A 86 7.80 -4.60 -25.22
N LYS A 87 7.29 -3.36 -25.29
CA LYS A 87 7.97 -2.18 -25.84
C LYS A 87 8.65 -1.33 -24.78
N ALA A 88 8.21 -1.44 -23.52
CA ALA A 88 8.81 -0.79 -22.37
C ALA A 88 9.17 -1.80 -21.28
N LYS A 89 10.16 -1.47 -20.47
CA LYS A 89 10.59 -2.27 -19.31
C LYS A 89 10.86 -1.37 -18.12
N TYR A 90 10.61 -1.88 -16.90
CA TYR A 90 10.89 -1.15 -15.67
C TYR A 90 12.35 -0.66 -15.61
N ALA A 91 13.31 -1.56 -15.86
CA ALA A 91 14.73 -1.25 -15.77
C ALA A 91 15.24 -0.23 -16.80
N GLU A 92 14.50 -0.02 -17.89
CA GLU A 92 14.84 0.89 -18.98
C GLU A 92 14.03 2.19 -18.95
N THR A 93 13.08 2.31 -18.01
CA THR A 93 12.20 3.48 -17.88
C THR A 93 12.51 4.18 -16.56
N PRO A 94 13.22 5.33 -16.56
CA PRO A 94 13.63 6.02 -15.34
C PRO A 94 12.47 6.30 -14.37
N ALA A 95 11.32 6.74 -14.87
CA ALA A 95 10.14 6.97 -14.04
C ALA A 95 9.63 5.69 -13.35
N ALA A 96 9.76 4.52 -13.99
CA ALA A 96 9.37 3.25 -13.41
C ALA A 96 10.35 2.75 -12.34
N MET A 97 11.63 3.14 -12.43
CA MET A 97 12.65 2.81 -11.42
C MET A 97 12.50 3.60 -10.13
N LYS A 98 11.78 4.74 -10.15
CA LYS A 98 11.62 5.62 -8.98
C LYS A 98 11.09 4.90 -7.73
N GLY A 99 10.13 4.01 -7.86
CA GLY A 99 9.62 3.24 -6.72
C GLY A 99 10.69 2.39 -6.04
N PHE A 100 11.59 1.78 -6.82
CA PHE A 100 12.74 1.02 -6.30
C PHE A 100 13.80 1.95 -5.69
N GLU A 101 14.09 3.08 -6.32
CA GLU A 101 15.01 4.09 -5.79
C GLU A 101 14.53 4.63 -4.44
N ARG A 102 13.23 4.93 -4.29
CA ARG A 102 12.61 5.37 -3.04
C ARG A 102 12.72 4.35 -1.91
N LEU A 103 12.51 3.07 -2.23
CA LEU A 103 12.76 1.99 -1.26
C LEU A 103 14.24 1.99 -0.82
N LYS A 104 15.16 2.12 -1.79
CA LYS A 104 16.59 2.19 -1.53
C LYS A 104 16.98 3.41 -0.69
N ASP A 105 16.43 4.59 -0.99
CA ASP A 105 16.66 5.82 -0.23
C ASP A 105 16.32 5.64 1.25
N VAL A 106 15.14 5.05 1.54
CA VAL A 106 14.67 4.78 2.90
C VAL A 106 15.61 3.81 3.63
N HIS A 107 16.05 2.76 2.94
CA HIS A 107 16.98 1.77 3.48
C HIS A 107 18.36 2.40 3.76
N ASP A 108 18.95 3.06 2.78
CA ASP A 108 20.32 3.60 2.87
C ASP A 108 20.43 4.74 3.91
N ALA A 109 19.33 5.48 4.12
CA ALA A 109 19.25 6.49 5.19
C ALA A 109 19.03 5.86 6.58
N GLY A 110 18.90 4.53 6.69
CA GLY A 110 18.67 3.81 7.94
C GLY A 110 17.38 4.26 8.64
N LEU A 111 16.29 4.36 7.88
CA LEU A 111 14.98 4.84 8.36
C LEU A 111 14.05 3.70 8.74
N MET A 112 14.40 2.46 8.42
CA MET A 112 13.59 1.27 8.72
C MET A 112 13.78 0.82 10.17
N ASN A 113 12.84 0.03 10.69
CA ASN A 113 13.03 -0.74 11.93
C ASN A 113 14.18 -1.74 11.76
N GLU A 114 14.90 -2.01 12.84
CA GLU A 114 16.10 -2.89 12.81
C GLU A 114 15.76 -4.32 12.37
N ASP A 115 14.59 -4.80 12.77
CA ASP A 115 14.07 -6.14 12.51
C ASP A 115 13.23 -6.27 11.24
N PHE A 116 13.32 -5.33 10.29
CA PHE A 116 12.45 -5.29 9.10
C PHE A 116 12.38 -6.62 8.32
N GLY A 117 13.46 -7.42 8.35
CA GLY A 117 13.50 -8.73 7.70
C GLY A 117 12.71 -9.81 8.43
N ALA A 118 12.45 -9.65 9.74
CA ALA A 118 11.73 -10.61 10.60
C ALA A 118 10.34 -10.12 11.04
N ALA A 119 10.09 -8.82 10.98
CA ALA A 119 8.80 -8.23 11.33
C ALA A 119 7.69 -8.68 10.38
N SER A 120 6.51 -8.94 10.93
CA SER A 120 5.30 -9.32 10.21
C SER A 120 4.44 -8.11 9.84
N TYR A 121 3.45 -8.31 8.97
CA TYR A 121 2.42 -7.32 8.65
C TYR A 121 1.75 -6.78 9.91
N ASP A 122 1.39 -7.65 10.86
CA ASP A 122 0.75 -7.26 12.11
C ASP A 122 1.69 -6.42 13.01
N ASP A 123 3.00 -6.69 12.99
CA ASP A 123 3.97 -5.84 13.67
C ASP A 123 3.98 -4.43 13.10
N GLY A 124 3.89 -4.27 11.78
CA GLY A 124 3.78 -2.96 11.14
C GLY A 124 2.52 -2.20 11.53
N LEU A 125 1.37 -2.88 11.58
CA LEU A 125 0.10 -2.31 12.06
C LEU A 125 0.23 -1.85 13.52
N ARG A 126 0.83 -2.67 14.38
CA ARG A 126 1.10 -2.33 15.78
C ARG A 126 1.99 -1.09 15.87
N MET A 127 3.13 -1.09 15.19
CA MET A 127 4.08 0.01 15.26
C MET A 127 3.46 1.35 14.85
N VAL A 128 2.70 1.40 13.76
CA VAL A 128 2.10 2.65 13.29
C VAL A 128 0.93 3.09 14.17
N SER A 129 0.11 2.17 14.70
CA SER A 129 -1.04 2.51 15.55
C SER A 129 -0.60 2.99 16.93
N THR A 130 0.41 2.35 17.53
CA THR A 130 0.89 2.71 18.88
C THR A 130 1.87 3.89 18.90
N GLY A 131 2.32 4.38 17.74
CA GLY A 131 3.29 5.46 17.64
C GLY A 131 4.72 5.03 17.92
N GLU A 132 5.05 3.76 17.75
CA GLU A 132 6.42 3.25 17.70
C GLU A 132 7.08 3.62 16.37
N ALA A 133 6.32 3.50 15.27
CA ALA A 133 6.72 3.99 13.95
C ALA A 133 5.84 5.15 13.46
N ALA A 134 6.44 6.09 12.73
CA ALA A 134 5.70 7.20 12.15
C ALA A 134 4.97 6.82 10.87
N HIS A 135 5.56 5.97 10.03
CA HIS A 135 5.04 5.61 8.72
C HIS A 135 5.03 4.11 8.50
N TYR A 136 4.04 3.65 7.74
CA TYR A 136 3.97 2.28 7.22
C TYR A 136 3.40 2.30 5.79
N PRO A 137 4.25 2.15 4.75
CA PRO A 137 3.78 2.00 3.37
C PRO A 137 2.85 0.80 3.27
N MET A 138 1.59 1.03 2.85
CA MET A 138 0.56 0.01 2.93
C MET A 138 -0.61 0.29 1.98
N LEU A 139 -1.46 -0.71 1.81
CA LEU A 139 -2.72 -0.61 1.10
C LEU A 139 -3.85 -0.20 2.04
N SER A 140 -4.85 0.48 1.51
CA SER A 140 -5.98 1.01 2.32
C SER A 140 -6.82 -0.06 3.02
N PHE A 141 -6.76 -1.34 2.61
CA PHE A 141 -7.46 -2.42 3.31
C PHE A 141 -6.96 -2.61 4.76
N ALA A 142 -5.75 -2.18 5.04
CA ALA A 142 -5.18 -2.24 6.39
C ALA A 142 -6.00 -1.48 7.44
N VAL A 143 -6.84 -0.52 7.00
CA VAL A 143 -7.73 0.22 7.89
C VAL A 143 -8.74 -0.71 8.60
N SER A 144 -9.25 -1.74 7.91
CA SER A 144 -10.14 -2.74 8.53
C SER A 144 -9.41 -3.54 9.61
N ALA A 145 -8.17 -3.97 9.35
CA ALA A 145 -7.36 -4.66 10.35
C ALA A 145 -6.99 -3.76 11.54
N LEU A 146 -6.71 -2.47 11.29
CA LEU A 146 -6.49 -1.48 12.36
C LEU A 146 -7.74 -1.29 13.22
N LYS A 147 -8.92 -1.18 12.60
CA LYS A 147 -10.19 -1.07 13.31
C LYS A 147 -10.46 -2.28 14.20
N GLN A 148 -10.12 -3.48 13.72
CA GLN A 148 -10.34 -4.73 14.47
C GLN A 148 -9.33 -4.90 15.61
N ASN A 149 -8.05 -4.67 15.36
CA ASN A 149 -6.97 -5.00 16.28
C ASN A 149 -6.56 -3.85 17.21
N TYR A 150 -6.78 -2.58 16.78
CA TYR A 150 -6.36 -1.35 17.47
C TYR A 150 -7.47 -0.29 17.42
N PRO A 151 -8.72 -0.59 17.81
CA PRO A 151 -9.85 0.33 17.68
C PRO A 151 -9.64 1.67 18.42
N GLU A 152 -8.98 1.63 19.56
CA GLU A 152 -8.67 2.82 20.38
C GLU A 152 -7.64 3.74 19.74
N ASN A 153 -6.79 3.23 18.85
CA ASN A 153 -5.75 3.99 18.16
C ASN A 153 -6.13 4.37 16.72
N LEU A 154 -7.27 3.90 16.22
CA LEU A 154 -7.67 4.11 14.83
C LEU A 154 -7.72 5.60 14.43
N ALA A 155 -8.20 6.46 15.34
CA ALA A 155 -8.25 7.91 15.10
C ALA A 155 -6.86 8.55 14.98
N ASP A 156 -5.84 7.90 15.51
CA ASP A 156 -4.45 8.38 15.48
C ASP A 156 -3.72 7.97 14.19
N VAL A 157 -4.32 7.13 13.35
CA VAL A 157 -3.74 6.73 12.08
C VAL A 157 -4.38 7.50 10.94
N GLY A 158 -3.55 8.07 10.09
CA GLY A 158 -3.94 8.71 8.84
C GLY A 158 -3.36 7.97 7.63
N PHE A 159 -3.75 8.41 6.44
CA PHE A 159 -3.28 7.83 5.18
C PHE A 159 -3.05 8.95 4.16
N PHE A 160 -1.94 8.88 3.42
CA PHE A 160 -1.65 9.81 2.33
C PHE A 160 -1.04 9.08 1.13
N ALA A 161 -1.19 9.70 -0.05
CA ALA A 161 -0.58 9.21 -1.28
C ALA A 161 0.94 9.24 -1.18
N GLN A 162 1.63 8.21 -1.71
CA GLN A 162 3.09 8.27 -1.82
C GLN A 162 3.50 9.49 -2.63
N PRO A 163 4.29 10.41 -2.04
CA PRO A 163 4.63 11.64 -2.73
C PRO A 163 5.49 11.40 -3.96
N SER A 164 5.26 12.19 -5.01
CA SER A 164 6.16 12.30 -6.16
C SER A 164 7.29 13.29 -5.87
N ASP A 165 8.13 13.54 -6.87
CA ASP A 165 9.14 14.60 -6.78
C ASP A 165 8.52 16.00 -7.00
N ASP A 166 7.29 16.05 -7.58
CA ASP A 166 6.54 17.30 -7.83
C ASP A 166 5.19 17.27 -7.10
N ALA A 167 4.98 18.24 -6.22
CA ALA A 167 3.76 18.39 -5.43
C ALA A 167 2.48 18.51 -6.27
N ALA A 168 2.57 18.96 -7.51
CA ALA A 168 1.43 19.11 -8.40
C ALA A 168 0.94 17.77 -9.01
N THR A 169 1.75 16.72 -8.96
CA THR A 169 1.46 15.43 -9.60
C THR A 169 1.10 14.32 -8.62
N ASN A 170 0.83 14.64 -7.36
CA ASN A 170 0.49 13.65 -6.34
C ASN A 170 -0.89 13.04 -6.55
N GLY A 171 -0.97 11.72 -6.41
CA GLY A 171 -2.22 10.99 -6.44
C GLY A 171 -2.08 9.56 -5.94
N LEU A 172 -3.21 8.90 -5.75
CA LEU A 172 -3.26 7.52 -5.27
C LEU A 172 -3.26 6.55 -6.44
N THR A 173 -2.42 5.52 -6.36
CA THR A 173 -2.61 4.32 -7.17
C THR A 173 -3.78 3.54 -6.59
N VAL A 174 -4.82 3.31 -7.40
CA VAL A 174 -6.00 2.54 -6.99
C VAL A 174 -6.09 1.28 -7.84
N TRP A 175 -6.16 0.13 -7.18
CA TRP A 175 -6.36 -1.15 -7.85
C TRP A 175 -7.85 -1.47 -7.95
N MET A 176 -8.17 -2.22 -9.00
CA MET A 176 -9.46 -2.86 -9.11
C MET A 176 -9.69 -3.79 -7.91
N PRO A 177 -10.94 -4.01 -7.50
CA PRO A 177 -11.26 -4.99 -6.45
C PRO A 177 -10.65 -6.36 -6.77
N PRO A 178 -10.31 -7.17 -5.75
CA PRO A 178 -10.01 -8.57 -5.95
C PRO A 178 -11.14 -9.25 -6.73
N GLY A 179 -10.80 -10.15 -7.63
CA GLY A 179 -11.76 -10.86 -8.45
C GLY A 179 -11.72 -12.36 -8.21
N LEU A 180 -12.89 -12.99 -8.27
CA LEU A 180 -13.02 -14.43 -8.32
C LEU A 180 -12.94 -14.89 -9.78
N TYR A 181 -12.08 -15.87 -10.04
CA TYR A 181 -11.81 -16.41 -11.36
C TYR A 181 -11.92 -17.93 -11.33
N ILE A 182 -12.49 -18.49 -12.39
CA ILE A 182 -12.55 -19.95 -12.57
C ILE A 182 -11.54 -20.31 -13.65
N PRO A 183 -10.48 -21.10 -13.34
CA PRO A 183 -9.54 -21.57 -14.35
C PRO A 183 -10.27 -22.37 -15.44
N ALA A 184 -9.90 -22.16 -16.69
CA ALA A 184 -10.51 -22.88 -17.82
C ALA A 184 -10.29 -24.40 -17.76
N THR A 185 -9.26 -24.83 -17.04
CA THR A 185 -8.89 -26.24 -16.83
C THR A 185 -9.54 -26.88 -15.59
N SER A 186 -10.40 -26.13 -14.86
CA SER A 186 -11.08 -26.65 -13.67
C SER A 186 -11.96 -27.85 -14.01
N GLN A 187 -11.81 -28.94 -13.25
CA GLN A 187 -12.67 -30.14 -13.35
C GLN A 187 -14.01 -29.95 -12.61
N HIS A 188 -14.16 -28.85 -11.84
CA HIS A 188 -15.32 -28.50 -11.03
C HIS A 188 -15.89 -27.13 -11.42
N ALA A 189 -15.92 -26.83 -12.72
CA ALA A 189 -16.30 -25.51 -13.21
C ALA A 189 -17.77 -25.14 -12.88
N GLU A 190 -18.68 -26.11 -12.87
CA GLU A 190 -20.11 -25.86 -12.56
C GLU A 190 -20.32 -25.58 -11.05
N GLU A 191 -19.63 -26.28 -10.19
CA GLU A 191 -19.64 -26.03 -8.74
C GLU A 191 -19.00 -24.67 -8.41
N ALA A 192 -17.87 -24.36 -9.06
CA ALA A 192 -17.20 -23.08 -8.92
C ALA A 192 -18.07 -21.90 -9.37
N LYS A 193 -18.84 -22.05 -10.47
CA LYS A 193 -19.82 -21.04 -10.91
C LYS A 193 -20.87 -20.77 -9.84
N LYS A 194 -21.44 -21.82 -9.21
CA LYS A 194 -22.42 -21.66 -8.13
C LYS A 194 -21.85 -20.89 -6.94
N PHE A 195 -20.58 -21.17 -6.59
CA PHE A 195 -19.91 -20.41 -5.54
C PHE A 195 -19.70 -18.94 -5.93
N VAL A 196 -19.24 -18.66 -7.15
CA VAL A 196 -19.04 -17.29 -7.65
C VAL A 196 -20.38 -16.53 -7.72
N ASP A 197 -21.44 -17.18 -8.16
CA ASP A 197 -22.80 -16.60 -8.20
C ASP A 197 -23.29 -16.27 -6.78
N PHE A 198 -23.07 -17.19 -5.82
CA PHE A 198 -23.39 -16.93 -4.41
C PHE A 198 -22.58 -15.76 -3.84
N ALA A 199 -21.26 -15.75 -4.01
CA ALA A 199 -20.37 -14.70 -3.50
C ALA A 199 -20.68 -13.32 -4.12
N GLY A 200 -21.10 -13.27 -5.38
CA GLY A 200 -21.53 -12.05 -6.08
C GLY A 200 -22.99 -11.64 -5.80
N SER A 201 -23.74 -12.44 -5.06
CA SER A 201 -25.13 -12.15 -4.70
C SER A 201 -25.24 -11.28 -3.45
N ALA A 202 -26.40 -10.63 -3.25
CA ALA A 202 -26.65 -9.83 -2.04
C ALA A 202 -26.50 -10.63 -0.72
N PRO A 203 -26.93 -11.91 -0.61
CA PRO A 203 -26.65 -12.74 0.56
C PRO A 203 -25.16 -13.02 0.78
N GLY A 204 -24.40 -13.28 -0.29
CA GLY A 204 -22.95 -13.49 -0.22
C GLY A 204 -22.19 -12.24 0.21
N ALA A 205 -22.55 -11.09 -0.34
CA ALA A 205 -21.94 -9.80 0.03
C ALA A 205 -22.26 -9.38 1.47
N SER A 206 -23.43 -9.74 2.01
CA SER A 206 -23.82 -9.41 3.38
C SER A 206 -23.08 -10.24 4.43
N THR A 207 -22.61 -11.45 4.11
CA THR A 207 -21.82 -12.27 5.03
C THR A 207 -20.40 -11.75 5.19
N GLU A 208 -19.83 -11.07 4.21
CA GLU A 208 -18.53 -10.38 4.36
C GLU A 208 -18.64 -9.06 5.12
N SER A 209 -19.72 -8.31 4.91
CA SER A 209 -19.96 -7.05 5.63
C SER A 209 -20.23 -7.25 7.12
N SER A 210 -20.58 -8.45 7.57
CA SER A 210 -20.82 -8.77 8.99
C SER A 210 -19.57 -9.30 9.69
N ALA A 211 -18.47 -9.52 8.98
CA ALA A 211 -17.17 -9.93 9.54
C ALA A 211 -16.21 -8.73 9.78
N ASP A 212 -16.67 -7.49 9.44
CA ASP A 212 -15.92 -6.24 9.66
C ASP A 212 -16.29 -5.59 11.03
#